data_6f92a3788a2c32539abe7bca3d64b162
#
_entry.id   6f92a3788a2c32539abe7bca3d64b162
#
_cell.length_a   1.000
_cell.length_b   1.000
_cell.length_c   1.000
_cell.angle_alpha   90.00
_cell.angle_beta   90.00
_cell.angle_gamma   90.00
#
_symmetry.space_group_name_H-M   'P 1'
#
loop_
_entity.id
_entity.type
_entity.pdbx_description
1 polymer ?
#
loop_
_entity_poly.entity_id
_entity_poly.type
_entity_poly.pdbx_seq_one_letter_code
_entity_poly.pdbx_strand_id
1 'polypeptide(L)' 'MEEKMKYSTRQQKLILECLQEYGDTFYTIDQFMEILRGKEIRIGRTTVYRGLERLQKEGAVLKVPSVEGAPAQYRFI' A
#
# COMPACT_ATOMS: atom_id res chain seq x y z
N MET A 1 5.85 -6.18 -24.02
CA MET A 1 6.72 -6.02 -22.95
C MET A 1 6.27 -5.07 -21.92
N GLU A 2 5.91 -3.90 -22.28
CA GLU A 2 5.43 -2.97 -21.34
C GLU A 2 4.14 -3.33 -20.72
N GLU A 3 3.36 -4.16 -21.33
CA GLU A 3 2.12 -4.55 -20.76
C GLU A 3 2.23 -5.22 -19.44
N LYS A 4 3.22 -6.08 -19.27
CA LYS A 4 3.39 -6.76 -18.01
C LYS A 4 3.74 -5.81 -16.90
N MET A 5 4.66 -4.93 -17.20
CA MET A 5 5.06 -3.97 -16.21
C MET A 5 3.93 -3.03 -15.91
N LYS A 6 3.20 -2.70 -16.94
CA LYS A 6 2.09 -1.80 -16.82
C LYS A 6 1.02 -2.29 -15.86
N TYR A 7 0.74 -3.58 -15.90
CA TYR A 7 -0.27 -4.15 -15.04
C TYR A 7 0.10 -3.99 -13.58
N SER A 8 1.29 -4.42 -13.25
CA SER A 8 1.79 -4.33 -11.90
C SER A 8 1.94 -2.89 -11.46
N THR A 9 2.46 -2.06 -12.36
CA THR A 9 2.66 -0.65 -12.09
C THR A 9 1.35 0.06 -11.80
N ARG A 10 0.30 -0.34 -12.50
CA ARG A 10 -0.98 0.27 -12.31
C ARG A 10 -1.51 0.05 -10.90
N GLN A 11 -1.40 -1.17 -10.41
CA GLN A 11 -1.84 -1.47 -9.06
C GLN A 11 -1.01 -0.73 -8.04
N GLN A 12 0.29 -0.68 -8.26
CA GLN A 12 1.18 0.02 -7.37
C GLN A 12 0.86 1.51 -7.35
N LYS A 13 0.54 2.06 -8.50
CA LYS A 13 0.20 3.45 -8.60
C LYS A 13 -1.09 3.77 -7.85
N LEU A 14 -2.07 2.89 -7.94
CA LEU A 14 -3.31 3.07 -7.21
C LEU A 14 -3.07 3.08 -5.70
N ILE A 15 -2.22 2.16 -5.25
CA ILE A 15 -1.88 2.09 -3.85
C ILE A 15 -1.19 3.37 -3.40
N LEU A 16 -0.25 3.84 -4.22
CA LEU A 16 0.49 5.04 -3.90
C LEU A 16 -0.43 6.25 -3.83
N GLU A 17 -1.34 6.37 -4.77
CA GLU A 17 -2.28 7.48 -4.77
C GLU A 17 -3.15 7.49 -3.52
N CYS A 18 -3.57 6.32 -3.09
CA CYS A 18 -4.35 6.23 -1.87
C CYS A 18 -3.54 6.68 -0.66
N LEU A 19 -2.29 6.26 -0.60
CA LEU A 19 -1.42 6.66 0.49
C LEU A 19 -1.17 8.16 0.50
N GLN A 20 -1.02 8.75 -0.68
CA GLN A 20 -0.78 10.18 -0.77
C GLN A 20 -1.97 10.96 -0.25
N GLU A 21 -3.15 10.45 -0.50
CA GLU A 21 -4.36 11.08 -0.06
C GLU A 21 -4.45 11.15 1.46
N TYR A 22 -3.88 10.18 2.13
CA TYR A 22 -3.91 10.09 3.59
C TYR A 22 -2.51 10.19 4.17
N GLY A 23 -1.69 11.04 3.57
CA GLY A 23 -0.26 11.04 3.73
C GLY A 23 0.31 11.19 5.12
N ASP A 24 -0.41 11.76 6.05
CA ASP A 24 0.17 12.00 7.37
C ASP A 24 -0.14 10.94 8.40
N THR A 25 -0.69 9.83 7.98
CA THR A 25 -1.17 8.82 8.92
C THR A 25 -0.60 7.47 8.58
N PHE A 26 -0.27 6.69 9.62
CA PHE A 26 0.11 5.31 9.43
C PHE A 26 -1.12 4.44 9.34
N TYR A 27 -1.08 3.46 8.45
CA TYR A 27 -2.19 2.54 8.26
C TYR A 27 -1.70 1.10 8.27
N THR A 28 -2.45 0.24 8.93
CA THR A 28 -2.21 -1.19 8.83
C THR A 28 -2.75 -1.66 7.48
N ILE A 29 -2.39 -2.87 7.09
CA ILE A 29 -2.90 -3.43 5.85
C ILE A 29 -4.41 -3.54 5.91
N ASP A 30 -4.94 -3.94 7.07
CA ASP A 30 -6.39 -4.04 7.21
C ASP A 30 -7.08 -2.70 7.01
N GLN A 31 -6.53 -1.66 7.60
CA GLN A 31 -7.10 -0.32 7.42
C GLN A 31 -7.01 0.11 5.97
N PHE A 32 -5.90 -0.18 5.33
CA PHE A 32 -5.73 0.19 3.94
C PHE A 32 -6.70 -0.56 3.05
N MET A 33 -6.95 -1.84 3.36
CA MET A 33 -7.95 -2.60 2.62
C MET A 33 -9.33 -1.98 2.74
N GLU A 34 -9.66 -1.45 3.92
CA GLU A 34 -10.94 -0.78 4.10
C GLU A 34 -11.03 0.48 3.26
N ILE A 35 -9.94 1.22 3.17
CA ILE A 35 -9.90 2.41 2.34
C ILE A 35 -10.13 2.06 0.89
N LEU A 36 -9.45 1.02 0.41
CA LEU A 36 -9.60 0.59 -0.96
C LEU A 36 -11.02 0.14 -1.24
N ARG A 37 -11.62 -0.58 -0.31
CA ARG A 37 -12.98 -1.03 -0.46
C ARG A 37 -13.94 0.17 -0.57
N GLY A 38 -13.71 1.18 0.22
CA GLY A 38 -14.52 2.38 0.18
C GLY A 38 -14.42 3.10 -1.15
N LYS A 39 -13.31 2.93 -1.85
CA LYS A 39 -13.13 3.54 -3.16
C LYS A 39 -13.51 2.57 -4.28
N GLU A 40 -14.04 1.42 -3.91
CA GLU A 40 -14.43 0.38 -4.87
C GLU A 40 -13.26 -0.11 -5.70
N ILE A 41 -12.09 -0.09 -5.12
CA ILE A 41 -10.90 -0.62 -5.77
C ILE A 41 -10.69 -2.04 -5.27
N ARG A 42 -10.68 -2.99 -6.18
CA ARG A 42 -10.53 -4.39 -5.81
C ARG A 42 -9.12 -4.87 -6.03
N ILE A 43 -8.36 -4.87 -4.96
CA ILE A 43 -7.00 -5.37 -4.98
C ILE A 43 -6.88 -6.34 -3.82
N GLY A 44 -6.32 -7.52 -4.08
CA GLY A 44 -6.19 -8.52 -3.05
C GLY A 44 -5.18 -8.12 -1.99
N ARG A 45 -5.35 -8.67 -0.80
CA ARG A 45 -4.50 -8.36 0.33
C ARG A 45 -3.02 -8.62 0.03
N THR A 46 -2.72 -9.74 -0.60
CA THR A 46 -1.35 -10.09 -0.93
C THR A 46 -0.74 -9.06 -1.88
N THR A 47 -1.52 -8.60 -2.84
CA THR A 47 -1.04 -7.62 -3.78
C THR A 47 -0.77 -6.28 -3.09
N VAL A 48 -1.65 -5.91 -2.17
CA VAL A 48 -1.45 -4.69 -1.39
C VAL A 48 -0.17 -4.80 -0.58
N TYR A 49 0.00 -5.92 0.10
CA TYR A 49 1.19 -6.12 0.90
C TYR A 49 2.46 -6.01 0.05
N ARG A 50 2.48 -6.69 -1.09
CA ARG A 50 3.65 -6.65 -1.96
C ARG A 50 3.89 -5.25 -2.50
N GLY A 51 2.83 -4.54 -2.82
CA GLY A 51 2.95 -3.18 -3.30
C GLY A 51 3.55 -2.27 -2.25
N LEU A 52 3.08 -2.40 -1.02
CA LEU A 52 3.60 -1.59 0.07
C LEU A 52 5.07 -1.91 0.35
N GLU A 53 5.42 -3.20 0.32
CA GLU A 53 6.81 -3.58 0.53
C GLU A 53 7.71 -3.03 -0.57
N ARG A 54 7.24 -3.05 -1.79
CA ARG A 54 8.02 -2.51 -2.88
C ARG A 54 8.18 -0.98 -2.74
N LEU A 55 7.11 -0.29 -2.41
CA LEU A 55 7.18 1.15 -2.21
C LEU A 55 8.09 1.51 -1.05
N GLN A 56 8.11 0.67 -0.03
CA GLN A 56 9.00 0.88 1.09
C GLN A 56 10.45 0.75 0.66
N LYS A 57 10.75 -0.22 -0.18
CA LYS A 57 12.10 -0.38 -0.69
C LYS A 57 12.52 0.78 -1.57
N GLU A 58 11.57 1.37 -2.27
CA GLU A 58 11.85 2.52 -3.13
C GLU A 58 11.92 3.82 -2.37
N GLY A 59 11.65 3.78 -1.08
CA GLY A 59 11.74 4.99 -0.28
C GLY A 59 10.52 5.86 -0.30
N ALA A 60 9.43 5.38 -0.88
CA ALA A 60 8.19 6.16 -0.95
C ALA A 60 7.31 5.96 0.26
N VAL A 61 7.55 4.91 1.03
CA VAL A 61 6.70 4.54 2.15
C VAL A 61 7.57 4.18 3.35
N LEU A 62 7.18 4.65 4.51
CA LEU A 62 7.80 4.24 5.77
C LEU A 62 7.04 3.06 6.32
N LYS A 63 7.75 2.16 6.94
CA LYS A 63 7.14 1.01 7.56
C LYS A 63 7.51 0.94 9.03
N VAL A 64 6.50 0.77 9.87
CA VAL A 64 6.72 0.47 11.28
C VAL A 64 6.48 -1.02 11.42
N PRO A 65 7.50 -1.81 11.72
CA PRO A 65 7.34 -3.27 11.76
C PRO A 65 6.37 -3.67 12.85
N SER A 66 5.80 -4.85 12.69
CA SER A 66 4.90 -5.34 13.72
C SER A 66 5.69 -5.59 14.99
N VAL A 67 5.06 -5.28 16.12
CA VAL A 67 5.63 -5.52 17.42
C VAL A 67 4.59 -6.28 18.19
N GLU A 68 4.94 -6.69 19.40
CA GLU A 68 4.05 -7.45 20.24
C GLU A 68 2.64 -6.94 20.21
N GLY A 69 1.73 -7.71 19.67
CA GLY A 69 0.32 -7.38 19.67
C GLY A 69 -0.11 -6.30 18.71
N ALA A 70 0.80 -5.76 17.89
CA ALA A 70 0.44 -4.70 16.97
C ALA A 70 0.91 -5.07 15.55
N PRO A 71 0.05 -4.90 14.54
CA PRO A 71 0.45 -5.19 13.16
C PRO A 71 1.34 -4.11 12.60
N ALA A 72 2.02 -4.42 11.52
CA ALA A 72 2.86 -3.45 10.84
C ALA A 72 2.00 -2.32 10.28
N GLN A 73 2.58 -1.14 10.22
CA GLN A 73 1.90 0.04 9.70
C GLN A 73 2.74 0.69 8.63
N TYR A 74 2.07 1.38 7.73
CA TYR A 74 2.72 2.01 6.59
C TYR A 74 2.25 3.45 6.45
N ARG A 75 3.14 4.31 6.02
CA ARG A 75 2.83 5.71 5.82
C ARG A 75 3.56 6.24 4.60
N PHE A 76 2.89 7.08 3.82
CA PHE A 76 3.53 7.74 2.68
C PHE A 76 4.54 8.76 3.19
N ILE A 77 5.68 8.82 2.56
CA ILE A 77 6.72 9.77 2.93
C ILE A 77 6.53 11.10 2.24
#